data_f5d08e3c07827b94301fa962b43701e3
#
_entry.id   f5d08e3c07827b94301fa962b43701e3
#
_cell.length_a   1.000
_cell.length_b   1.000
_cell.length_c   1.000
_cell.angle_alpha   90.00
_cell.angle_beta   90.00
_cell.angle_gamma   90.00
#
_symmetry.space_group_name_H-M   'P 1'
#
loop_
_entity.id
_entity.type
_entity.pdbx_description
1 polymer ?
#
loop_
_entity_poly.entity_id
_entity_poly.type
_entity_poly.pdbx_seq_one_letter_code
_entity_poly.pdbx_strand_id
1 'polypeptide(L)'
;MLSIVAAVCLLTAQAPSPGLSARDSAFHALNRLAYGARPGEADSVARVGVMRWIEHQLDADHISDSRLAQREREFKILHYDRGDLAERFSTAQRERQRRQREMKAGDTTNLDAVGPMREFRDLGGELQELAIVRAAVSERQLREVMVDFWTNHFNVFVGKGADRFLLPSYIEETIRPRALGRFEDLLIATARSPAMLFYLDNAQSVAPGSAPPRPMMAPFRRRRFGMNELPEDRRRRQPTGINENYARELMELHTLGVDGGYTQQDVINVARIFTGWSIQPPERGAGFAYHDWAHDQGDKVVLGQTFKSDGEDEGVRLLKFLASQHATMHHVSAKLCARFVADEPPDGCVDAAVAAWQKTHGDIRAVLRAIFTSPDFWAPQVVRAKVKTPLEFVVSAVRAAGIEPDSTPRLAQLVGRLGEPLYQQPAPTGYAETEAHWVNSGALLARMNAALMLAKQCTSVATLPDHSQLVEAIDQRLLGGTMSAHTKNVILEQLADINDPEQARTLAVGLALGGPDFQRQ
;
A
#
# COMPACT_ATOMS: atom_id res chain seq x y z
N MET A 1 2.77 0.13 -57.29
CA MET A 1 3.95 -0.04 -56.43
C MET A 1 3.97 1.14 -55.47
N LEU A 2 3.37 0.99 -54.29
CA LEU A 2 3.43 1.95 -53.18
C LEU A 2 4.39 1.41 -52.15
N SER A 3 5.52 2.08 -51.99
CA SER A 3 6.49 1.78 -50.93
C SER A 3 6.01 2.38 -49.62
N ILE A 4 5.69 1.52 -48.64
CA ILE A 4 5.44 1.91 -47.25
C ILE A 4 6.80 2.07 -46.58
N VAL A 5 7.19 3.32 -46.32
CA VAL A 5 8.35 3.64 -45.47
C VAL A 5 7.87 3.56 -44.02
N ALA A 6 8.24 2.50 -43.34
CA ALA A 6 8.06 2.38 -41.89
C ALA A 6 9.07 3.29 -41.19
N ALA A 7 8.61 4.41 -40.66
CA ALA A 7 9.41 5.26 -39.79
C ALA A 7 9.58 4.57 -38.43
N VAL A 8 10.73 3.93 -38.21
CA VAL A 8 11.19 3.48 -36.92
C VAL A 8 11.58 4.73 -36.12
N CYS A 9 10.70 5.18 -35.23
CA CYS A 9 11.06 6.16 -34.20
C CYS A 9 12.05 5.50 -33.22
N LEU A 10 13.33 5.71 -33.44
CA LEU A 10 14.37 5.51 -32.45
C LEU A 10 14.11 6.52 -31.32
N LEU A 11 13.46 6.07 -30.26
CA LEU A 11 13.48 6.74 -28.98
C LEU A 11 14.93 6.77 -28.49
N THR A 12 15.61 7.89 -28.71
CA THR A 12 16.89 8.18 -28.05
C THR A 12 16.58 8.32 -26.57
N ALA A 13 16.85 7.26 -25.81
CA ALA A 13 16.85 7.30 -24.36
C ALA A 13 17.85 8.41 -23.95
N GLN A 14 17.33 9.50 -23.39
CA GLN A 14 18.15 10.56 -22.83
C GLN A 14 19.01 9.95 -21.72
N ALA A 15 20.32 10.08 -21.84
CA ALA A 15 21.27 9.59 -20.84
C ALA A 15 21.05 10.34 -19.51
N PRO A 16 21.34 9.69 -18.35
CA PRO A 16 21.29 10.34 -17.04
C PRO A 16 22.10 11.65 -17.06
N SER A 17 21.67 12.61 -16.25
CA SER A 17 22.27 13.94 -16.13
C SER A 17 23.79 13.86 -15.98
N PRO A 18 24.58 14.79 -16.54
CA PRO A 18 26.03 14.79 -16.39
C PRO A 18 26.40 14.95 -14.91
N GLY A 19 26.82 13.86 -14.26
CA GLY A 19 27.22 13.86 -12.86
C GLY A 19 27.14 12.52 -12.13
N LEU A 20 26.19 11.65 -12.49
CA LEU A 20 26.08 10.32 -11.86
C LEU A 20 26.80 9.26 -12.70
N SER A 21 27.61 8.41 -12.04
CA SER A 21 28.14 7.21 -12.70
C SER A 21 27.00 6.23 -13.04
N ALA A 22 27.24 5.29 -13.94
CA ALA A 22 26.26 4.24 -14.28
C ALA A 22 25.85 3.43 -13.04
N ARG A 23 26.77 3.19 -12.10
CA ARG A 23 26.54 2.48 -10.85
C ARG A 23 25.72 3.32 -9.88
N ASP A 24 26.02 4.63 -9.75
CA ASP A 24 25.26 5.54 -8.87
C ASP A 24 23.82 5.71 -9.39
N SER A 25 23.65 5.81 -10.71
CA SER A 25 22.32 5.85 -11.35
C SER A 25 21.54 4.57 -11.08
N ALA A 26 22.18 3.40 -11.17
CA ALA A 26 21.55 2.12 -10.84
C ALA A 26 21.18 2.02 -9.36
N PHE A 27 22.08 2.47 -8.48
CA PHE A 27 21.83 2.46 -7.03
C PHE A 27 20.69 3.42 -6.65
N HIS A 28 20.65 4.62 -7.25
CA HIS A 28 19.54 5.56 -7.09
C HIS A 28 18.21 4.95 -7.55
N ALA A 29 18.16 4.38 -8.76
CA ALA A 29 16.95 3.74 -9.27
C ALA A 29 16.48 2.58 -8.38
N LEU A 30 17.38 1.72 -7.89
CA LEU A 30 17.05 0.62 -6.99
C LEU A 30 16.53 1.11 -5.63
N ASN A 31 17.01 2.23 -5.13
CA ASN A 31 16.50 2.80 -3.88
C ASN A 31 15.13 3.45 -4.05
N ARG A 32 14.79 3.98 -5.23
CA ARG A 32 13.52 4.69 -5.47
C ARG A 32 12.41 3.80 -6.01
N LEU A 33 12.75 2.91 -6.96
CA LEU A 33 11.78 2.07 -7.68
C LEU A 33 11.68 0.66 -7.10
N ALA A 34 12.56 0.33 -6.17
CA ALA A 34 12.60 -0.93 -5.44
C ALA A 34 12.79 -0.63 -3.95
N TYR A 35 12.83 -1.67 -3.14
CA TYR A 35 13.17 -1.57 -1.72
C TYR A 35 14.68 -1.68 -1.49
N GLY A 36 15.48 -0.92 -2.25
CA GLY A 36 16.94 -0.93 -2.16
C GLY A 36 17.60 -2.10 -2.90
N ALA A 37 18.90 -2.02 -3.07
CA ALA A 37 19.69 -3.02 -3.80
C ALA A 37 19.99 -4.27 -2.95
N ARG A 38 19.93 -5.43 -3.58
CA ARG A 38 20.58 -6.65 -3.07
C ARG A 38 22.10 -6.60 -3.36
N PRO A 39 22.93 -7.41 -2.68
CA PRO A 39 24.36 -7.46 -2.94
C PRO A 39 24.68 -7.73 -4.43
N GLY A 40 25.40 -6.80 -5.07
CA GLY A 40 25.78 -6.91 -6.50
C GLY A 40 24.68 -6.53 -7.50
N GLU A 41 23.48 -6.20 -7.06
CA GLU A 41 22.37 -5.85 -7.95
C GLU A 41 22.61 -4.51 -8.67
N ALA A 42 23.18 -3.51 -8.00
CA ALA A 42 23.52 -2.22 -8.61
C ALA A 42 24.53 -2.40 -9.77
N ASP A 43 25.53 -3.24 -9.62
CA ASP A 43 26.49 -3.54 -10.69
C ASP A 43 25.84 -4.29 -11.87
N SER A 44 24.87 -5.15 -11.58
CA SER A 44 24.09 -5.86 -12.60
C SER A 44 23.20 -4.93 -13.39
N VAL A 45 22.49 -4.03 -12.70
CA VAL A 45 21.62 -3.01 -13.32
C VAL A 45 22.46 -2.01 -14.13
N ALA A 46 23.61 -1.55 -13.60
CA ALA A 46 24.53 -0.68 -14.31
C ALA A 46 25.04 -1.30 -15.63
N ARG A 47 25.34 -2.61 -15.62
CA ARG A 47 25.83 -3.36 -16.80
C ARG A 47 24.73 -3.53 -17.85
N VAL A 48 23.50 -3.80 -17.46
CA VAL A 48 22.34 -3.92 -18.36
C VAL A 48 21.92 -2.55 -18.87
N GLY A 49 22.11 -1.50 -18.11
CA GLY A 49 21.66 -0.14 -18.33
C GLY A 49 20.39 0.19 -17.54
N VAL A 50 20.47 1.25 -16.73
CA VAL A 50 19.41 1.62 -15.78
C VAL A 50 18.05 1.85 -16.46
N MET A 51 18.02 2.52 -17.61
CA MET A 51 16.76 2.76 -18.35
C MET A 51 16.12 1.47 -18.85
N ARG A 52 16.93 0.48 -19.28
CA ARG A 52 16.42 -0.83 -19.68
C ARG A 52 15.84 -1.59 -18.50
N TRP A 53 16.47 -1.47 -17.32
CA TRP A 53 15.96 -2.06 -16.09
C TRP A 53 14.64 -1.40 -15.67
N ILE A 54 14.51 -0.07 -15.78
CA ILE A 54 13.26 0.67 -15.49
C ILE A 54 12.14 0.18 -16.41
N GLU A 55 12.38 0.10 -17.73
CA GLU A 55 11.37 -0.39 -18.66
C GLU A 55 10.94 -1.84 -18.37
N HIS A 56 11.89 -2.69 -17.97
CA HIS A 56 11.59 -4.04 -17.54
C HIS A 56 10.71 -4.07 -16.27
N GLN A 57 10.97 -3.20 -15.29
CA GLN A 57 10.13 -3.08 -14.08
C GLN A 57 8.73 -2.52 -14.39
N LEU A 58 8.60 -1.61 -15.32
CA LEU A 58 7.30 -1.11 -15.80
C LEU A 58 6.49 -2.22 -16.50
N ASP A 59 7.15 -3.19 -17.13
CA ASP A 59 6.53 -4.36 -17.75
C ASP A 59 6.53 -5.59 -16.81
N ALA A 60 6.13 -5.37 -15.58
CA ALA A 60 6.21 -6.35 -14.49
C ALA A 60 5.50 -7.69 -14.79
N ASP A 61 4.51 -7.71 -15.68
CA ASP A 61 3.78 -8.93 -16.04
C ASP A 61 4.67 -9.97 -16.76
N HIS A 62 5.70 -9.50 -17.46
CA HIS A 62 6.67 -10.34 -18.16
C HIS A 62 7.90 -10.71 -17.31
N ILE A 63 8.00 -10.27 -16.05
CA ILE A 63 9.06 -10.68 -15.13
C ILE A 63 8.67 -11.99 -14.45
N SER A 64 9.52 -13.00 -14.55
CA SER A 64 9.36 -14.26 -13.79
C SER A 64 9.60 -14.01 -12.31
N ASP A 65 8.70 -14.51 -11.44
CA ASP A 65 8.79 -14.36 -9.99
C ASP A 65 8.60 -15.70 -9.26
N SER A 66 9.26 -16.74 -9.76
CA SER A 66 9.12 -18.12 -9.27
C SER A 66 9.55 -18.27 -7.82
N ARG A 67 10.56 -17.51 -7.38
CA ARG A 67 11.04 -17.51 -6.00
C ARG A 67 9.96 -16.98 -5.05
N LEU A 68 9.33 -15.86 -5.39
CA LEU A 68 8.22 -15.34 -4.61
C LEU A 68 7.04 -16.32 -4.59
N ALA A 69 6.65 -16.86 -5.74
CA ALA A 69 5.55 -17.82 -5.84
C ALA A 69 5.77 -19.08 -4.97
N GLN A 70 7.03 -19.49 -4.76
CA GLN A 70 7.35 -20.57 -3.82
C GLN A 70 7.13 -20.14 -2.37
N ARG A 71 7.55 -18.91 -2.00
CA ARG A 71 7.39 -18.36 -0.65
C ARG A 71 5.94 -18.13 -0.28
N GLU A 72 5.13 -17.64 -1.22
CA GLU A 72 3.71 -17.37 -1.00
C GLU A 72 2.91 -18.61 -0.58
N ARG A 73 3.34 -19.80 -0.96
CA ARG A 73 2.71 -21.08 -0.53
C ARG A 73 2.77 -21.32 0.98
N GLU A 74 3.67 -20.66 1.68
CA GLU A 74 3.83 -20.77 3.14
C GLU A 74 2.74 -19.99 3.90
N PHE A 75 2.02 -19.07 3.22
CA PHE A 75 1.05 -18.18 3.82
C PHE A 75 -0.37 -18.72 3.68
N LYS A 76 -0.97 -19.12 4.80
CA LYS A 76 -2.32 -19.67 4.85
C LYS A 76 -3.39 -18.66 4.43
N ILE A 77 -3.14 -17.37 4.69
CA ILE A 77 -4.07 -16.30 4.35
C ILE A 77 -4.43 -16.27 2.86
N LEU A 78 -3.52 -16.69 1.97
CA LEU A 78 -3.76 -16.78 0.53
C LEU A 78 -4.61 -17.99 0.10
N HIS A 79 -4.86 -18.94 1.01
CA HIS A 79 -5.68 -20.13 0.74
C HIS A 79 -7.16 -19.92 1.09
N TYR A 80 -7.50 -18.79 1.68
CA TYR A 80 -8.87 -18.48 2.09
C TYR A 80 -9.48 -17.42 1.17
N ASP A 81 -10.67 -17.71 0.69
CA ASP A 81 -11.47 -16.68 0.04
C ASP A 81 -12.15 -15.76 1.08
N ARG A 82 -12.82 -14.72 0.58
CA ARG A 82 -13.52 -13.74 1.41
C ARG A 82 -14.65 -14.34 2.25
N GLY A 83 -15.35 -15.34 1.71
CA GLY A 83 -16.41 -16.07 2.41
C GLY A 83 -15.85 -16.89 3.56
N ASP A 84 -14.76 -17.64 3.32
CA ASP A 84 -14.04 -18.40 4.35
C ASP A 84 -13.60 -17.51 5.51
N LEU A 85 -12.99 -16.37 5.19
CA LEU A 85 -12.53 -15.41 6.20
C LEU A 85 -13.71 -14.79 6.98
N ALA A 86 -14.82 -14.49 6.30
CA ALA A 86 -16.02 -13.96 6.93
C ALA A 86 -16.65 -14.98 7.90
N GLU A 87 -16.70 -16.25 7.53
CA GLU A 87 -17.22 -17.34 8.39
C GLU A 87 -16.34 -17.52 9.64
N ARG A 88 -15.00 -17.58 9.45
CA ARG A 88 -14.02 -17.66 10.55
C ARG A 88 -14.14 -16.49 11.50
N PHE A 89 -14.27 -15.27 10.97
CA PHE A 89 -14.46 -14.06 11.78
C PHE A 89 -15.77 -14.11 12.57
N SER A 90 -16.87 -14.50 11.93
CA SER A 90 -18.17 -14.62 12.58
C SER A 90 -18.16 -15.66 13.70
N THR A 91 -17.46 -16.78 13.51
CA THR A 91 -17.26 -17.82 14.51
C THR A 91 -16.44 -17.31 15.69
N ALA A 92 -15.32 -16.63 15.40
CA ALA A 92 -14.48 -16.03 16.42
C ALA A 92 -15.21 -14.96 17.26
N GLN A 93 -16.07 -14.15 16.62
CA GLN A 93 -16.91 -13.18 17.32
C GLN A 93 -17.97 -13.83 18.24
N ARG A 94 -18.66 -14.86 17.73
CA ARG A 94 -19.68 -15.61 18.53
C ARG A 94 -19.06 -16.22 19.76
N GLU A 95 -17.88 -16.81 19.63
CA GLU A 95 -17.16 -17.41 20.75
C GLU A 95 -16.69 -16.36 21.75
N ARG A 96 -16.14 -15.23 21.28
CA ARG A 96 -15.78 -14.10 22.15
C ARG A 96 -16.98 -13.59 22.97
N GLN A 97 -18.14 -13.43 22.30
CA GLN A 97 -19.37 -12.99 22.99
C GLN A 97 -19.86 -14.02 24.01
N ARG A 98 -19.79 -15.32 23.69
CA ARG A 98 -20.12 -16.40 24.62
C ARG A 98 -19.25 -16.32 25.87
N ARG A 99 -17.94 -16.25 25.71
CA ARG A 99 -16.98 -16.12 26.82
C ARG A 99 -17.20 -14.89 27.68
N GLN A 100 -17.48 -13.74 27.04
CA GLN A 100 -17.79 -12.53 27.81
C GLN A 100 -19.05 -12.69 28.67
N ARG A 101 -20.04 -13.45 28.21
CA ARG A 101 -21.23 -13.77 29.00
C ARG A 101 -20.92 -14.74 30.15
N GLU A 102 -20.15 -15.79 29.88
CA GLU A 102 -19.69 -16.78 30.87
C GLU A 102 -18.85 -16.10 31.97
N MET A 103 -17.89 -15.25 31.62
CA MET A 103 -17.10 -14.44 32.57
C MET A 103 -17.97 -13.52 33.44
N LYS A 104 -18.98 -12.86 32.84
CA LYS A 104 -19.93 -12.03 33.60
C LYS A 104 -20.83 -12.85 34.52
N ALA A 105 -21.05 -14.14 34.23
CA ALA A 105 -21.79 -15.08 35.06
C ALA A 105 -20.93 -15.73 36.13
N GLY A 106 -19.63 -15.38 36.26
CA GLY A 106 -18.70 -15.87 37.31
C GLY A 106 -18.00 -17.18 36.98
N ASP A 107 -18.16 -17.70 35.76
CA ASP A 107 -17.47 -18.91 35.30
C ASP A 107 -16.09 -18.57 34.74
N THR A 108 -15.02 -18.92 35.45
CA THR A 108 -13.60 -18.66 35.08
C THR A 108 -12.87 -19.93 34.63
N THR A 109 -13.54 -21.05 34.48
CA THR A 109 -12.91 -22.37 34.28
C THR A 109 -12.29 -22.57 32.88
N ASN A 110 -12.50 -21.68 31.90
CA ASN A 110 -12.06 -21.82 30.52
C ASN A 110 -11.17 -20.67 30.02
N LEU A 111 -10.24 -20.18 30.84
CA LEU A 111 -9.32 -19.08 30.47
C LEU A 111 -8.28 -19.47 29.39
N ASP A 112 -7.96 -20.74 29.25
CA ASP A 112 -6.85 -21.23 28.40
C ASP A 112 -7.26 -21.64 26.97
N ALA A 113 -8.54 -21.61 26.62
CA ALA A 113 -8.96 -21.97 25.26
C ALA A 113 -8.54 -20.87 24.27
N VAL A 114 -7.35 -21.01 23.75
CA VAL A 114 -6.78 -20.27 22.64
C VAL A 114 -7.51 -20.70 21.37
N GLY A 115 -8.67 -20.10 21.15
CA GLY A 115 -9.56 -20.53 20.08
C GLY A 115 -9.51 -19.65 18.81
N PRO A 116 -10.56 -19.66 18.00
CA PRO A 116 -10.67 -19.03 16.69
C PRO A 116 -10.20 -17.56 16.62
N MET A 117 -10.25 -16.81 17.73
CA MET A 117 -9.79 -15.42 17.77
C MET A 117 -8.26 -15.29 17.69
N ARG A 118 -7.50 -16.28 18.19
CA ARG A 118 -6.04 -16.30 18.03
C ARG A 118 -5.67 -16.66 16.61
N GLU A 119 -6.28 -17.71 16.05
CA GLU A 119 -6.07 -18.09 14.65
C GLU A 119 -6.35 -16.90 13.72
N PHE A 120 -7.43 -16.18 13.96
CA PHE A 120 -7.76 -14.99 13.16
C PHE A 120 -6.75 -13.85 13.32
N ARG A 121 -6.18 -13.65 14.51
CA ARG A 121 -5.08 -12.68 14.72
C ARG A 121 -3.79 -13.12 14.03
N ASP A 122 -3.50 -14.41 14.06
CA ASP A 122 -2.32 -14.98 13.42
C ASP A 122 -2.40 -14.80 11.90
N LEU A 123 -3.58 -14.98 11.29
CA LEU A 123 -3.82 -14.66 9.87
C LEU A 123 -3.61 -13.18 9.54
N GLY A 124 -4.00 -12.26 10.44
CA GLY A 124 -3.71 -10.83 10.28
C GLY A 124 -2.21 -10.52 10.31
N GLY A 125 -1.46 -11.21 11.18
CA GLY A 125 0.00 -11.13 11.22
C GLY A 125 0.66 -11.72 9.97
N GLU A 126 0.13 -12.83 9.45
CA GLU A 126 0.57 -13.41 8.18
C GLU A 126 0.39 -12.44 7.00
N LEU A 127 -0.73 -11.71 6.93
CA LEU A 127 -0.96 -10.71 5.87
C LEU A 127 0.10 -9.61 5.89
N GLN A 128 0.46 -9.13 7.08
CA GLN A 128 1.49 -8.10 7.24
C GLN A 128 2.88 -8.63 6.86
N GLU A 129 3.24 -9.86 7.28
CA GLU A 129 4.53 -10.46 6.93
C GLU A 129 4.61 -10.81 5.44
N LEU A 130 3.49 -11.22 4.82
CA LEU A 130 3.41 -11.44 3.38
C LEU A 130 3.81 -10.19 2.58
N ALA A 131 3.40 -8.99 3.02
CA ALA A 131 3.82 -7.75 2.39
C ALA A 131 5.35 -7.54 2.49
N ILE A 132 5.96 -7.87 3.64
CA ILE A 132 7.42 -7.81 3.83
C ILE A 132 8.13 -8.82 2.91
N VAL A 133 7.66 -10.07 2.88
CA VAL A 133 8.25 -11.12 2.03
C VAL A 133 8.16 -10.73 0.56
N ARG A 134 7.03 -10.22 0.10
CA ARG A 134 6.84 -9.72 -1.27
C ARG A 134 7.82 -8.59 -1.59
N ALA A 135 7.89 -7.58 -0.74
CA ALA A 135 8.79 -6.44 -0.90
C ALA A 135 10.28 -6.87 -0.93
N ALA A 136 10.67 -7.85 -0.11
CA ALA A 136 12.05 -8.31 -0.03
C ALA A 136 12.44 -9.29 -1.15
N VAL A 137 11.52 -10.21 -1.54
CA VAL A 137 11.84 -11.37 -2.38
C VAL A 137 11.48 -11.18 -3.85
N SER A 138 10.41 -10.43 -4.17
CA SER A 138 9.92 -10.24 -5.53
C SER A 138 10.99 -9.70 -6.48
N GLU A 139 11.01 -10.20 -7.71
CA GLU A 139 11.76 -9.61 -8.82
C GLU A 139 10.98 -8.45 -9.48
N ARG A 140 9.67 -8.35 -9.21
CA ARG A 140 8.76 -7.30 -9.70
C ARG A 140 8.72 -6.13 -8.72
N GLN A 141 9.88 -5.58 -8.41
CA GLN A 141 10.06 -4.62 -7.32
C GLN A 141 9.17 -3.37 -7.45
N LEU A 142 9.10 -2.76 -8.63
CA LEU A 142 8.26 -1.59 -8.85
C LEU A 142 6.78 -1.91 -8.62
N ARG A 143 6.31 -3.11 -8.95
CA ARG A 143 4.94 -3.54 -8.64
C ARG A 143 4.71 -3.55 -7.12
N GLU A 144 5.63 -4.08 -6.33
CA GLU A 144 5.50 -4.12 -4.88
C GLU A 144 5.48 -2.71 -4.26
N VAL A 145 6.33 -1.81 -4.74
CA VAL A 145 6.33 -0.39 -4.35
C VAL A 145 4.99 0.27 -4.69
N MET A 146 4.43 -0.01 -5.87
CA MET A 146 3.14 0.57 -6.28
C MET A 146 1.95 -0.07 -5.56
N VAL A 147 2.02 -1.33 -5.18
CA VAL A 147 1.00 -1.96 -4.32
C VAL A 147 0.97 -1.29 -2.95
N ASP A 148 2.13 -1.04 -2.35
CA ASP A 148 2.26 -0.31 -1.10
C ASP A 148 1.71 1.11 -1.22
N PHE A 149 2.16 1.87 -2.24
CA PHE A 149 1.69 3.23 -2.51
C PHE A 149 0.16 3.30 -2.65
N TRP A 150 -0.45 2.43 -3.46
CA TRP A 150 -1.91 2.44 -3.66
C TRP A 150 -2.68 1.94 -2.44
N THR A 151 -2.13 0.99 -1.69
CA THR A 151 -2.73 0.54 -0.42
C THR A 151 -2.73 1.67 0.61
N ASN A 152 -1.72 2.52 0.59
CA ASN A 152 -1.64 3.72 1.43
C ASN A 152 -2.55 4.86 0.92
N HIS A 153 -2.58 5.10 -0.39
CA HIS A 153 -3.43 6.14 -1.01
C HIS A 153 -4.94 5.85 -0.86
N PHE A 154 -5.34 4.60 -1.04
CA PHE A 154 -6.69 4.09 -0.81
C PHE A 154 -6.75 3.33 0.51
N ASN A 155 -6.29 3.97 1.58
CA ASN A 155 -6.13 3.32 2.89
C ASN A 155 -7.42 2.70 3.42
N VAL A 156 -7.30 1.48 3.96
CA VAL A 156 -8.34 0.77 4.69
C VAL A 156 -7.76 0.28 6.01
N PHE A 157 -8.37 0.69 7.13
CA PHE A 157 -7.90 0.33 8.46
C PHE A 157 -8.38 -1.06 8.88
N VAL A 158 -7.46 -2.01 9.01
CA VAL A 158 -7.74 -3.40 9.42
C VAL A 158 -8.43 -3.51 10.79
N GLY A 159 -8.28 -2.51 11.66
CA GLY A 159 -8.90 -2.48 12.99
C GLY A 159 -10.41 -2.23 12.97
N LYS A 160 -11.00 -1.72 11.88
CA LYS A 160 -12.42 -1.41 11.80
C LYS A 160 -13.25 -2.66 11.44
N GLY A 161 -13.85 -3.27 12.43
CA GLY A 161 -14.89 -4.30 12.30
C GLY A 161 -14.64 -5.39 11.27
N ALA A 162 -15.39 -5.35 10.16
CA ALA A 162 -15.34 -6.32 9.07
C ALA A 162 -14.08 -6.21 8.20
N ASP A 163 -13.38 -5.07 8.21
CA ASP A 163 -12.16 -4.90 7.40
C ASP A 163 -11.07 -5.89 7.77
N ARG A 164 -11.12 -6.47 8.96
CA ARG A 164 -10.24 -7.56 9.37
C ARG A 164 -10.27 -8.78 8.45
N PHE A 165 -11.42 -9.08 7.85
CA PHE A 165 -11.55 -10.20 6.91
C PHE A 165 -11.73 -9.74 5.45
N LEU A 166 -12.04 -8.45 5.22
CA LEU A 166 -12.21 -7.90 3.88
C LEU A 166 -10.88 -7.44 3.27
N LEU A 167 -9.92 -7.03 4.11
CA LEU A 167 -8.64 -6.47 3.68
C LEU A 167 -7.79 -7.42 2.82
N PRO A 168 -7.67 -8.73 3.10
CA PRO A 168 -6.90 -9.62 2.24
C PRO A 168 -7.39 -9.61 0.78
N SER A 169 -8.68 -9.75 0.54
CA SER A 169 -9.25 -9.68 -0.81
C SER A 169 -9.15 -8.27 -1.42
N TYR A 170 -9.17 -7.22 -0.60
CA TYR A 170 -8.92 -5.86 -1.06
C TYR A 170 -7.54 -5.71 -1.67
N ILE A 171 -6.52 -6.22 -1.00
CA ILE A 171 -5.15 -6.16 -1.51
C ILE A 171 -4.99 -7.06 -2.74
N GLU A 172 -5.44 -8.32 -2.66
CA GLU A 172 -5.20 -9.33 -3.70
C GLU A 172 -6.03 -9.14 -4.97
N GLU A 173 -7.31 -8.79 -4.82
CA GLU A 173 -8.25 -8.73 -5.94
C GLU A 173 -8.47 -7.29 -6.46
N THR A 174 -8.24 -6.27 -5.61
CA THR A 174 -8.53 -4.88 -5.96
C THR A 174 -7.26 -4.11 -6.30
N ILE A 175 -6.32 -4.00 -5.38
CA ILE A 175 -5.12 -3.14 -5.53
C ILE A 175 -4.07 -3.80 -6.43
N ARG A 176 -3.58 -4.99 -6.03
CA ARG A 176 -2.43 -5.65 -6.66
C ARG A 176 -2.56 -5.85 -8.18
N PRO A 177 -3.69 -6.32 -8.73
CA PRO A 177 -3.83 -6.52 -10.18
C PRO A 177 -3.83 -5.22 -11.00
N ARG A 178 -4.09 -4.08 -10.35
CA ARG A 178 -4.24 -2.77 -11.00
C ARG A 178 -3.13 -1.78 -10.66
N ALA A 179 -2.16 -2.19 -9.84
CA ALA A 179 -1.12 -1.29 -9.33
C ALA A 179 -0.30 -0.59 -10.43
N LEU A 180 -0.15 -1.21 -11.59
CA LEU A 180 0.50 -0.67 -12.80
C LEU A 180 -0.47 -0.57 -13.99
N GLY A 181 -1.78 -0.57 -13.77
CA GLY A 181 -2.81 -0.50 -14.80
C GLY A 181 -3.25 0.92 -15.11
N ARG A 182 -4.56 1.11 -15.29
CA ARG A 182 -5.17 2.45 -15.46
C ARG A 182 -5.72 2.93 -14.12
N PHE A 183 -5.52 4.21 -13.81
CA PHE A 183 -6.06 4.80 -12.58
C PHE A 183 -7.59 4.71 -12.49
N GLU A 184 -8.29 4.92 -13.61
CA GLU A 184 -9.76 4.78 -13.67
C GLU A 184 -10.22 3.39 -13.22
N ASP A 185 -9.55 2.32 -13.70
CA ASP A 185 -9.90 0.94 -13.36
C ASP A 185 -9.62 0.64 -11.88
N LEU A 186 -8.53 1.20 -11.34
CA LEU A 186 -8.19 1.09 -9.93
C LEU A 186 -9.22 1.82 -9.06
N LEU A 187 -9.59 3.05 -9.42
CA LEU A 187 -10.56 3.87 -8.70
C LEU A 187 -11.94 3.19 -8.67
N ILE A 188 -12.41 2.64 -9.79
CA ILE A 188 -13.69 1.90 -9.85
C ILE A 188 -13.62 0.65 -8.99
N ALA A 189 -12.50 -0.09 -9.04
CA ALA A 189 -12.35 -1.31 -8.26
C ALA A 189 -12.30 -1.03 -6.75
N THR A 190 -11.63 0.04 -6.31
CA THR A 190 -11.61 0.45 -4.90
C THR A 190 -13.00 0.89 -4.42
N ALA A 191 -13.73 1.65 -5.23
CA ALA A 191 -15.09 2.10 -4.93
C ALA A 191 -16.09 0.94 -4.77
N ARG A 192 -15.92 -0.13 -5.55
CA ARG A 192 -16.73 -1.36 -5.45
C ARG A 192 -16.23 -2.34 -4.39
N SER A 193 -15.06 -2.09 -3.79
CA SER A 193 -14.53 -3.02 -2.80
C SER A 193 -15.37 -3.01 -1.52
N PRO A 194 -15.79 -4.19 -1.02
CA PRO A 194 -16.46 -4.31 0.26
C PRO A 194 -15.68 -3.69 1.42
N ALA A 195 -14.35 -3.79 1.41
CA ALA A 195 -13.50 -3.19 2.42
C ALA A 195 -13.63 -1.66 2.44
N MET A 196 -13.50 -0.98 1.30
CA MET A 196 -13.66 0.47 1.21
C MET A 196 -15.08 0.92 1.57
N LEU A 197 -16.10 0.23 1.08
CA LEU A 197 -17.50 0.52 1.40
C LEU A 197 -17.81 0.37 2.89
N PHE A 198 -17.18 -0.60 3.57
CA PHE A 198 -17.32 -0.78 5.01
C PHE A 198 -16.49 0.24 5.78
N TYR A 199 -15.24 0.46 5.37
CA TYR A 199 -14.34 1.38 6.05
C TYR A 199 -14.88 2.80 6.08
N LEU A 200 -15.41 3.30 4.98
CA LEU A 200 -15.98 4.65 4.87
C LEU A 200 -17.51 4.70 5.06
N ASP A 201 -18.09 3.63 5.60
CA ASP A 201 -19.51 3.51 5.99
C ASP A 201 -20.53 3.68 4.84
N ASN A 202 -20.09 3.65 3.57
CA ASN A 202 -21.00 3.77 2.43
C ASN A 202 -21.97 2.58 2.31
N ALA A 203 -21.57 1.40 2.79
CA ALA A 203 -22.43 0.22 2.79
C ALA A 203 -23.78 0.41 3.51
N GLN A 204 -23.89 1.47 4.32
CA GLN A 204 -25.11 1.86 5.05
C GLN A 204 -25.83 3.09 4.45
N SER A 205 -25.31 3.66 3.35
CA SER A 205 -25.85 4.87 2.72
C SER A 205 -27.10 4.53 1.90
N VAL A 206 -28.21 5.17 2.25
CA VAL A 206 -29.50 4.98 1.58
C VAL A 206 -30.17 6.32 1.31
N ALA A 207 -30.95 6.39 0.23
CA ALA A 207 -31.74 7.57 -0.06
C ALA A 207 -32.74 7.87 1.07
N PRO A 208 -32.96 9.16 1.43
CA PRO A 208 -33.93 9.52 2.45
C PRO A 208 -35.33 8.96 2.15
N GLY A 209 -35.94 8.33 3.15
CA GLY A 209 -37.29 7.74 3.02
C GLY A 209 -37.34 6.40 2.30
N SER A 210 -36.21 5.87 1.82
CA SER A 210 -36.18 4.53 1.24
C SER A 210 -36.31 3.46 2.34
N ALA A 211 -36.90 2.33 2.00
CA ALA A 211 -37.06 1.19 2.89
C ALA A 211 -36.83 -0.12 2.13
N PRO A 212 -36.12 -1.10 2.73
CA PRO A 212 -35.91 -2.38 2.07
C PRO A 212 -37.24 -3.06 1.77
N PRO A 213 -37.33 -3.80 0.64
CA PRO A 213 -38.52 -4.58 0.29
C PRO A 213 -38.87 -5.51 1.45
N ARG A 214 -40.12 -5.49 1.89
CA ARG A 214 -40.57 -6.40 2.91
C ARG A 214 -40.49 -7.83 2.35
N PRO A 215 -39.86 -8.80 3.04
CA PRO A 215 -39.90 -10.18 2.59
C PRO A 215 -41.36 -10.60 2.37
N MET A 216 -41.71 -11.07 1.19
CA MET A 216 -43.00 -11.71 0.94
C MET A 216 -43.04 -13.02 1.76
N MET A 217 -43.27 -12.91 3.05
CA MET A 217 -43.66 -14.07 3.84
C MET A 217 -45.11 -14.39 3.51
N ALA A 218 -45.34 -15.62 3.04
CA ALA A 218 -46.69 -16.10 2.80
C ALA A 218 -47.59 -15.81 4.02
N PRO A 219 -48.83 -15.32 3.83
CA PRO A 219 -49.70 -14.89 4.91
C PRO A 219 -49.88 -15.90 6.05
N PHE A 220 -49.70 -17.19 5.75
CA PHE A 220 -49.81 -18.29 6.70
C PHE A 220 -48.71 -18.36 7.77
N ARG A 221 -47.49 -17.90 7.50
CA ARG A 221 -46.41 -17.89 8.50
C ARG A 221 -46.47 -16.72 9.47
N ARG A 222 -47.06 -15.57 9.08
CA ARG A 222 -47.24 -14.40 9.96
C ARG A 222 -48.12 -14.68 11.17
N ARG A 223 -49.19 -15.44 11.01
CA ARG A 223 -50.14 -15.79 12.10
C ARG A 223 -49.58 -16.80 13.11
N ARG A 224 -48.62 -17.66 12.73
CA ARG A 224 -48.14 -18.76 13.58
C ARG A 224 -46.99 -18.35 14.51
N PHE A 225 -46.29 -17.24 14.25
CA PHE A 225 -45.09 -16.82 15.00
C PHE A 225 -45.22 -15.45 15.71
N GLY A 226 -46.39 -14.82 15.73
CA GLY A 226 -46.59 -13.56 16.47
C GLY A 226 -45.66 -12.40 16.07
N MET A 227 -45.07 -12.45 14.88
CA MET A 227 -44.08 -11.45 14.42
C MET A 227 -44.79 -10.22 13.82
N ASN A 228 -45.45 -9.44 14.63
CA ASN A 228 -46.10 -8.21 14.15
C ASN A 228 -45.18 -6.99 14.16
N GLU A 229 -44.06 -7.04 14.86
CA GLU A 229 -43.09 -5.93 14.87
C GLU A 229 -41.65 -6.44 14.90
N LEU A 230 -40.76 -5.80 14.14
CA LEU A 230 -39.32 -5.99 14.30
C LEU A 230 -38.93 -5.51 15.69
N PRO A 231 -38.08 -6.24 16.45
CA PRO A 231 -37.55 -5.74 17.71
C PRO A 231 -36.99 -4.33 17.56
N GLU A 232 -37.22 -3.45 18.53
CA GLU A 232 -36.75 -2.05 18.52
C GLU A 232 -35.25 -1.93 18.21
N ASP A 233 -34.45 -2.89 18.67
CA ASP A 233 -33.02 -2.97 18.35
C ASP A 233 -32.73 -3.17 16.86
N ARG A 234 -33.60 -3.82 16.10
CA ARG A 234 -33.46 -3.93 14.64
C ARG A 234 -33.93 -2.68 13.92
N ARG A 235 -34.92 -1.98 14.45
CA ARG A 235 -35.35 -0.68 13.90
C ARG A 235 -34.27 0.40 14.07
N ARG A 236 -33.57 0.41 15.21
CA ARG A 236 -32.45 1.34 15.50
C ARG A 236 -31.19 1.10 14.66
N ARG A 237 -31.06 -0.06 14.00
CA ARG A 237 -29.92 -0.43 13.15
C ARG A 237 -30.17 -0.29 11.66
N GLN A 238 -31.35 0.17 11.25
CA GLN A 238 -31.61 0.44 9.84
C GLN A 238 -30.96 1.79 9.47
N PRO A 239 -30.21 1.85 8.35
CA PRO A 239 -29.69 3.10 7.84
C PRO A 239 -30.85 4.02 7.49
N THR A 240 -30.77 5.28 7.89
CA THR A 240 -31.88 6.26 7.78
C THR A 240 -31.59 7.40 6.84
N GLY A 241 -30.44 7.43 6.16
CA GLY A 241 -30.09 8.52 5.28
C GLY A 241 -28.75 8.34 4.57
N ILE A 242 -28.36 9.40 3.91
CA ILE A 242 -27.13 9.52 3.14
C ILE A 242 -25.93 9.58 4.10
N ASN A 243 -24.85 8.86 3.76
CA ASN A 243 -23.57 8.97 4.42
C ASN A 243 -22.58 9.70 3.51
N GLU A 244 -22.05 10.84 3.96
CA GLU A 244 -21.14 11.68 3.17
C GLU A 244 -19.66 11.25 3.30
N ASN A 245 -19.31 10.38 4.24
CA ASN A 245 -17.92 10.07 4.56
C ASN A 245 -17.16 9.56 3.32
N TYR A 246 -17.68 8.52 2.66
CA TYR A 246 -17.06 8.01 1.42
C TYR A 246 -16.96 9.07 0.32
N ALA A 247 -18.03 9.86 0.12
CA ALA A 247 -18.06 10.89 -0.91
C ALA A 247 -16.99 11.97 -0.67
N ARG A 248 -16.80 12.37 0.57
CA ARG A 248 -15.78 13.35 0.97
C ARG A 248 -14.39 12.82 0.71
N GLU A 249 -14.07 11.62 1.21
CA GLU A 249 -12.77 11.02 1.04
C GLU A 249 -12.46 10.70 -0.43
N LEU A 250 -13.47 10.30 -1.21
CA LEU A 250 -13.34 10.10 -2.65
C LEU A 250 -12.89 11.38 -3.36
N MET A 251 -13.51 12.52 -3.03
CA MET A 251 -13.17 13.79 -3.68
C MET A 251 -11.88 14.38 -3.14
N GLU A 252 -11.68 14.35 -1.83
CA GLU A 252 -10.59 15.03 -1.15
C GLU A 252 -9.27 14.24 -1.23
N LEU A 253 -9.29 12.94 -0.92
CA LEU A 253 -8.07 12.14 -0.79
C LEU A 253 -7.79 11.28 -2.02
N HIS A 254 -8.84 10.68 -2.59
CA HIS A 254 -8.65 9.69 -3.63
C HIS A 254 -8.55 10.30 -5.04
N THR A 255 -9.11 11.52 -5.26
CA THR A 255 -9.17 12.14 -6.58
C THR A 255 -8.71 13.60 -6.59
N LEU A 256 -9.61 14.55 -6.41
CA LEU A 256 -9.41 15.97 -6.70
C LEU A 256 -8.36 16.67 -5.82
N GLY A 257 -8.18 16.20 -4.60
CA GLY A 257 -7.39 16.91 -3.58
C GLY A 257 -8.24 17.93 -2.80
N VAL A 258 -7.72 18.41 -1.66
CA VAL A 258 -8.40 19.39 -0.78
C VAL A 258 -8.80 20.65 -1.55
N ASP A 259 -7.92 21.14 -2.42
CA ASP A 259 -8.13 22.36 -3.22
C ASP A 259 -8.72 22.07 -4.61
N GLY A 260 -9.39 20.91 -4.78
CA GLY A 260 -9.89 20.42 -6.07
C GLY A 260 -11.08 21.17 -6.66
N GLY A 261 -11.51 22.28 -6.05
CA GLY A 261 -12.55 23.19 -6.58
C GLY A 261 -14.00 22.70 -6.40
N TYR A 262 -14.24 21.67 -5.61
CA TYR A 262 -15.57 21.18 -5.28
C TYR A 262 -16.20 21.89 -4.07
N THR A 263 -17.51 21.84 -3.98
CA THR A 263 -18.31 22.44 -2.90
C THR A 263 -18.88 21.36 -1.98
N GLN A 264 -19.40 21.77 -0.81
CA GLN A 264 -20.16 20.87 0.06
C GLN A 264 -21.38 20.27 -0.65
N GLN A 265 -22.01 21.01 -1.57
CA GLN A 265 -23.13 20.49 -2.35
C GLN A 265 -22.70 19.40 -3.32
N ASP A 266 -21.49 19.49 -3.89
CA ASP A 266 -20.93 18.42 -4.71
C ASP A 266 -20.72 17.14 -3.87
N VAL A 267 -20.20 17.26 -2.64
CA VAL A 267 -20.04 16.12 -1.71
C VAL A 267 -21.39 15.45 -1.43
N ILE A 268 -22.44 16.25 -1.14
CA ILE A 268 -23.79 15.71 -0.93
C ILE A 268 -24.30 15.00 -2.18
N ASN A 269 -24.10 15.57 -3.36
CA ASN A 269 -24.56 14.96 -4.61
C ASN A 269 -23.78 13.68 -4.93
N VAL A 270 -22.48 13.63 -4.67
CA VAL A 270 -21.67 12.41 -4.77
C VAL A 270 -22.18 11.34 -3.80
N ALA A 271 -22.47 11.71 -2.56
CA ALA A 271 -23.04 10.77 -1.58
C ALA A 271 -24.40 10.22 -2.01
N ARG A 272 -25.26 11.05 -2.65
CA ARG A 272 -26.51 10.61 -3.24
C ARG A 272 -26.30 9.61 -4.39
N ILE A 273 -25.29 9.81 -5.22
CA ILE A 273 -24.92 8.90 -6.32
C ILE A 273 -24.51 7.51 -5.78
N PHE A 274 -23.79 7.47 -4.66
CA PHE A 274 -23.35 6.19 -4.07
C PHE A 274 -24.34 5.55 -3.09
N THR A 275 -25.54 6.11 -2.93
CA THR A 275 -26.60 5.40 -2.19
C THR A 275 -26.94 4.07 -2.87
N GLY A 276 -27.16 3.05 -2.06
CA GLY A 276 -27.44 1.69 -2.55
C GLY A 276 -26.21 0.84 -2.90
N TRP A 277 -25.01 1.43 -2.99
CA TRP A 277 -23.75 0.67 -3.08
C TRP A 277 -23.44 0.06 -1.72
N SER A 278 -23.45 -1.26 -1.62
CA SER A 278 -23.45 -1.99 -0.37
C SER A 278 -22.63 -3.29 -0.46
N ILE A 279 -22.74 -4.12 0.58
CA ILE A 279 -22.00 -5.37 0.73
C ILE A 279 -22.99 -6.52 0.90
N GLN A 280 -22.75 -7.63 0.22
CA GLN A 280 -23.49 -8.87 0.43
C GLN A 280 -23.25 -9.38 1.86
N PRO A 281 -24.26 -10.05 2.47
CA PRO A 281 -24.06 -10.73 3.73
C PRO A 281 -22.92 -11.75 3.66
N PRO A 282 -22.20 -12.01 4.78
CA PRO A 282 -21.10 -12.98 4.83
C PRO A 282 -21.47 -14.36 4.25
N GLU A 283 -22.69 -14.82 4.50
CA GLU A 283 -23.22 -16.11 4.01
C GLU A 283 -23.36 -16.15 2.47
N ARG A 284 -23.23 -15.02 1.80
CA ARG A 284 -23.23 -14.87 0.34
C ARG A 284 -21.87 -14.42 -0.22
N GLY A 285 -20.79 -14.60 0.56
CA GLY A 285 -19.43 -14.29 0.15
C GLY A 285 -18.96 -12.86 0.39
N ALA A 286 -19.76 -12.02 1.09
CA ALA A 286 -19.40 -10.65 1.47
C ALA A 286 -18.87 -9.78 0.29
N GLY A 287 -19.38 -10.02 -0.92
CA GLY A 287 -19.01 -9.28 -2.13
C GLY A 287 -19.73 -7.93 -2.24
N PHE A 288 -19.46 -7.20 -3.33
CA PHE A 288 -20.20 -6.00 -3.69
C PHE A 288 -21.67 -6.32 -3.95
N ALA A 289 -22.56 -5.42 -3.55
CA ALA A 289 -24.00 -5.46 -3.86
C ALA A 289 -24.51 -4.07 -4.20
N TYR A 290 -25.38 -3.98 -5.18
CA TYR A 290 -26.18 -2.80 -5.45
C TYR A 290 -27.63 -3.03 -5.06
N HIS A 291 -28.24 -2.03 -4.41
CA HIS A 291 -29.65 -2.05 -3.98
C HIS A 291 -30.41 -0.87 -4.59
N ASP A 292 -31.12 -1.12 -5.67
CA ASP A 292 -31.90 -0.10 -6.37
C ASP A 292 -32.94 0.60 -5.46
N TRP A 293 -33.56 -0.14 -4.54
CA TRP A 293 -34.49 0.42 -3.55
C TRP A 293 -33.88 1.45 -2.60
N ALA A 294 -32.56 1.42 -2.44
CA ALA A 294 -31.81 2.32 -1.56
C ALA A 294 -31.17 3.51 -2.32
N HIS A 295 -31.22 3.47 -3.64
CA HIS A 295 -30.59 4.48 -4.49
C HIS A 295 -31.46 5.71 -4.66
N ASP A 296 -30.85 6.90 -4.65
CA ASP A 296 -31.50 8.19 -4.92
C ASP A 296 -31.73 8.37 -6.42
N GLN A 297 -33.00 8.39 -6.82
CA GLN A 297 -33.43 8.44 -8.22
C GLN A 297 -33.48 9.85 -8.83
N GLY A 298 -33.16 10.91 -8.08
CA GLY A 298 -33.16 12.29 -8.59
C GLY A 298 -31.88 12.61 -9.38
N ASP A 299 -31.93 13.60 -10.27
CA ASP A 299 -30.74 14.14 -10.93
C ASP A 299 -29.78 14.76 -9.91
N LYS A 300 -28.46 14.66 -10.17
CA LYS A 300 -27.39 15.23 -9.32
C LYS A 300 -26.45 16.05 -10.19
N VAL A 301 -25.93 17.14 -9.64
CA VAL A 301 -24.94 17.99 -10.32
C VAL A 301 -23.65 17.94 -9.51
N VAL A 302 -22.56 17.54 -10.13
CA VAL A 302 -21.22 17.47 -9.53
C VAL A 302 -20.24 18.23 -10.42
N LEU A 303 -19.54 19.21 -9.88
CA LEU A 303 -18.61 20.08 -10.62
C LEU A 303 -19.23 20.64 -11.92
N GLY A 304 -20.51 21.04 -11.86
CA GLY A 304 -21.25 21.56 -13.00
C GLY A 304 -21.76 20.53 -14.03
N GLN A 305 -21.38 19.25 -13.90
CA GLN A 305 -21.86 18.15 -14.74
C GLN A 305 -23.13 17.52 -14.16
N THR A 306 -24.18 17.37 -14.97
CA THR A 306 -25.41 16.68 -14.57
C THR A 306 -25.28 15.18 -14.75
N PHE A 307 -25.58 14.43 -13.68
CA PHE A 307 -25.71 12.98 -13.66
C PHE A 307 -27.18 12.62 -13.50
N LYS A 308 -27.74 12.01 -14.53
CA LYS A 308 -29.09 11.43 -14.46
C LYS A 308 -29.01 10.08 -13.79
N SER A 309 -30.04 9.76 -12.97
CA SER A 309 -30.15 8.48 -12.31
C SER A 309 -30.13 7.33 -13.35
N ASP A 310 -29.28 6.37 -13.10
CA ASP A 310 -29.08 5.17 -13.94
C ASP A 310 -28.57 4.00 -13.08
N GLY A 311 -29.09 3.94 -11.88
CA GLY A 311 -28.73 2.88 -10.94
C GLY A 311 -27.23 2.83 -10.63
N GLU A 312 -26.65 1.61 -10.64
CA GLU A 312 -25.23 1.40 -10.36
C GLU A 312 -24.31 2.15 -11.33
N ASP A 313 -24.71 2.26 -12.61
CA ASP A 313 -23.87 2.86 -13.66
C ASP A 313 -23.67 4.36 -13.48
N GLU A 314 -24.56 5.05 -12.75
CA GLU A 314 -24.38 6.46 -12.37
C GLU A 314 -23.08 6.65 -11.58
N GLY A 315 -22.82 5.79 -10.59
CA GLY A 315 -21.58 5.84 -9.80
C GLY A 315 -20.34 5.57 -10.65
N VAL A 316 -20.41 4.62 -11.59
CA VAL A 316 -19.30 4.33 -12.51
C VAL A 316 -19.00 5.53 -13.41
N ARG A 317 -20.04 6.19 -13.95
CA ARG A 317 -19.86 7.41 -14.76
C ARG A 317 -19.22 8.54 -13.96
N LEU A 318 -19.63 8.73 -12.71
CA LEU A 318 -19.00 9.71 -11.83
C LEU A 318 -17.53 9.41 -11.59
N LEU A 319 -17.16 8.16 -11.28
CA LEU A 319 -15.76 7.77 -11.05
C LEU A 319 -14.89 8.03 -12.28
N LYS A 320 -15.39 7.72 -13.48
CA LYS A 320 -14.71 8.04 -14.75
C LYS A 320 -14.54 9.55 -14.96
N PHE A 321 -15.58 10.31 -14.64
CA PHE A 321 -15.54 11.78 -14.70
C PHE A 321 -14.49 12.34 -13.75
N LEU A 322 -14.49 11.89 -12.47
CA LEU A 322 -13.50 12.33 -11.48
C LEU A 322 -12.06 11.96 -11.90
N ALA A 323 -11.84 10.74 -12.41
CA ALA A 323 -10.53 10.31 -12.89
C ALA A 323 -10.00 11.17 -14.07
N SER A 324 -10.89 11.78 -14.85
CA SER A 324 -10.56 12.65 -15.99
C SER A 324 -10.38 14.12 -15.64
N GLN A 325 -10.61 14.53 -14.37
CA GLN A 325 -10.44 15.93 -13.96
C GLN A 325 -8.99 16.33 -13.87
N HIS A 326 -8.64 17.54 -14.28
CA HIS A 326 -7.28 18.06 -14.20
C HIS A 326 -6.77 18.09 -12.74
N ALA A 327 -7.62 18.44 -11.78
CA ALA A 327 -7.30 18.41 -10.36
C ALA A 327 -6.88 17.01 -9.89
N THR A 328 -7.57 15.94 -10.34
CA THR A 328 -7.20 14.55 -10.05
C THR A 328 -5.84 14.20 -10.65
N MET A 329 -5.63 14.54 -11.94
CA MET A 329 -4.35 14.30 -12.60
C MET A 329 -3.20 14.96 -11.85
N HIS A 330 -3.37 16.22 -11.45
CA HIS A 330 -2.37 16.98 -10.72
C HIS A 330 -2.13 16.39 -9.30
N HIS A 331 -3.20 16.17 -8.53
CA HIS A 331 -3.10 15.67 -7.16
C HIS A 331 -2.39 14.31 -7.10
N VAL A 332 -2.79 13.36 -7.93
CA VAL A 332 -2.18 12.02 -7.94
C VAL A 332 -0.76 12.06 -8.50
N SER A 333 -0.51 12.85 -9.55
CA SER A 333 0.85 13.04 -10.09
C SER A 333 1.79 13.67 -9.06
N ALA A 334 1.33 14.67 -8.31
CA ALA A 334 2.11 15.28 -7.23
C ALA A 334 2.46 14.25 -6.15
N LYS A 335 1.50 13.39 -5.74
CA LYS A 335 1.78 12.29 -4.79
C LYS A 335 2.79 11.28 -5.34
N LEU A 336 2.71 10.91 -6.61
CA LEU A 336 3.70 10.03 -7.24
C LEU A 336 5.08 10.70 -7.32
N CYS A 337 5.17 11.98 -7.69
CA CYS A 337 6.43 12.72 -7.66
C CYS A 337 6.97 12.86 -6.23
N ALA A 338 6.10 13.07 -5.23
CA ALA A 338 6.50 13.06 -3.83
C ALA A 338 7.09 11.70 -3.41
N ARG A 339 6.47 10.59 -3.83
CA ARG A 339 6.97 9.24 -3.53
C ARG A 339 8.33 8.96 -4.16
N PHE A 340 8.51 9.30 -5.44
CA PHE A 340 9.67 8.86 -6.20
C PHE A 340 10.78 9.91 -6.33
N VAL A 341 10.50 11.21 -6.17
CA VAL A 341 11.48 12.27 -6.43
C VAL A 341 11.88 13.01 -5.15
N ALA A 342 11.00 13.78 -4.55
CA ALA A 342 11.31 14.58 -3.35
C ALA A 342 10.04 14.85 -2.54
N ASP A 343 10.18 15.08 -1.23
CA ASP A 343 9.07 15.37 -0.31
C ASP A 343 8.25 16.59 -0.76
N GLU A 344 8.93 17.59 -1.33
CA GLU A 344 8.34 18.70 -2.09
C GLU A 344 8.54 18.38 -3.58
N PRO A 345 7.51 17.91 -4.30
CA PRO A 345 7.66 17.44 -5.66
C PRO A 345 7.98 18.61 -6.60
N PRO A 346 9.03 18.50 -7.45
CA PRO A 346 9.35 19.54 -8.43
C PRO A 346 8.20 19.72 -9.45
N ASP A 347 7.87 20.96 -9.81
CA ASP A 347 6.83 21.28 -10.79
C ASP A 347 7.06 20.57 -12.13
N GLY A 348 8.31 20.49 -12.60
CA GLY A 348 8.65 19.81 -13.85
C GLY A 348 8.30 18.32 -13.84
N CYS A 349 8.49 17.63 -12.70
CA CYS A 349 8.06 16.25 -12.52
C CYS A 349 6.53 16.13 -12.59
N VAL A 350 5.80 17.01 -11.89
CA VAL A 350 4.33 16.99 -11.86
C VAL A 350 3.76 17.27 -13.25
N ASP A 351 4.28 18.27 -13.95
CA ASP A 351 3.86 18.64 -15.31
C ASP A 351 4.08 17.50 -16.30
N ALA A 352 5.24 16.84 -16.25
CA ALA A 352 5.53 15.69 -17.10
C ALA A 352 4.57 14.51 -16.83
N ALA A 353 4.27 14.25 -15.58
CA ALA A 353 3.35 13.21 -15.15
C ALA A 353 1.90 13.52 -15.59
N VAL A 354 1.43 14.76 -15.41
CA VAL A 354 0.11 15.24 -15.86
C VAL A 354 -0.02 15.14 -17.38
N ALA A 355 1.00 15.57 -18.14
CA ALA A 355 0.99 15.49 -19.60
C ALA A 355 0.91 14.02 -20.08
N ALA A 356 1.64 13.11 -19.43
CA ALA A 356 1.55 11.67 -19.72
C ALA A 356 0.16 11.13 -19.38
N TRP A 357 -0.42 11.53 -18.26
CA TRP A 357 -1.78 11.15 -17.86
C TRP A 357 -2.83 11.57 -18.87
N GLN A 358 -2.81 12.84 -19.29
CA GLN A 358 -3.73 13.37 -20.32
C GLN A 358 -3.64 12.58 -21.62
N LYS A 359 -2.42 12.32 -22.09
CA LYS A 359 -2.15 11.61 -23.36
C LYS A 359 -2.62 10.15 -23.33
N THR A 360 -2.54 9.48 -22.17
CA THR A 360 -2.77 8.04 -22.04
C THR A 360 -4.04 7.69 -21.26
N HIS A 361 -4.84 8.71 -20.89
CA HIS A 361 -6.04 8.55 -20.08
C HIS A 361 -5.77 7.79 -18.76
N GLY A 362 -4.69 8.16 -18.07
CA GLY A 362 -4.37 7.65 -16.74
C GLY A 362 -3.71 6.27 -16.73
N ASP A 363 -2.97 5.91 -17.78
CA ASP A 363 -2.08 4.73 -17.74
C ASP A 363 -0.94 4.98 -16.75
N ILE A 364 -0.93 4.23 -15.64
CA ILE A 364 0.02 4.42 -14.53
C ILE A 364 1.45 4.13 -14.99
N ARG A 365 1.67 3.13 -15.87
CA ARG A 365 3.01 2.84 -16.41
C ARG A 365 3.56 4.01 -17.21
N ALA A 366 2.69 4.66 -18.01
CA ALA A 366 3.09 5.83 -18.81
C ALA A 366 3.40 7.04 -17.92
N VAL A 367 2.62 7.27 -16.86
CA VAL A 367 2.86 8.33 -15.87
C VAL A 367 4.18 8.09 -15.14
N LEU A 368 4.41 6.89 -14.64
CA LEU A 368 5.66 6.52 -13.98
C LEU A 368 6.87 6.63 -14.91
N ARG A 369 6.74 6.20 -16.17
CA ARG A 369 7.80 6.38 -17.17
C ARG A 369 8.15 7.86 -17.35
N ALA A 370 7.17 8.75 -17.43
CA ALA A 370 7.42 10.19 -17.52
C ALA A 370 8.16 10.72 -16.30
N ILE A 371 7.81 10.29 -15.09
CA ILE A 371 8.52 10.63 -13.85
C ILE A 371 9.97 10.14 -13.91
N PHE A 372 10.20 8.85 -14.21
CA PHE A 372 11.54 8.24 -14.18
C PHE A 372 12.47 8.69 -15.32
N THR A 373 11.91 9.28 -16.38
CA THR A 373 12.68 9.89 -17.47
C THR A 373 12.82 11.40 -17.33
N SER A 374 12.16 12.02 -16.35
CA SER A 374 12.29 13.46 -16.11
C SER A 374 13.71 13.84 -15.64
N PRO A 375 14.21 15.02 -16.01
CA PRO A 375 15.47 15.52 -15.45
C PRO A 375 15.45 15.64 -13.93
N ASP A 376 14.28 15.92 -13.34
CA ASP A 376 14.11 16.08 -11.89
C ASP A 376 14.42 14.81 -11.12
N PHE A 377 14.05 13.63 -11.65
CA PHE A 377 14.35 12.36 -11.01
C PHE A 377 15.86 12.08 -10.89
N TRP A 378 16.65 12.57 -11.85
CA TRP A 378 18.10 12.36 -11.91
C TRP A 378 18.92 13.55 -11.38
N ALA A 379 18.26 14.56 -10.86
CA ALA A 379 18.92 15.75 -10.38
C ALA A 379 19.79 15.45 -9.14
N PRO A 380 21.03 15.98 -9.05
CA PRO A 380 21.95 15.67 -7.94
C PRO A 380 21.36 15.92 -6.55
N GLN A 381 20.51 16.94 -6.40
CA GLN A 381 19.85 17.29 -5.14
C GLN A 381 18.77 16.28 -4.72
N VAL A 382 18.32 15.43 -5.63
CA VAL A 382 17.30 14.41 -5.35
C VAL A 382 17.93 13.09 -4.92
N VAL A 383 19.17 12.85 -5.33
CA VAL A 383 19.91 11.65 -4.95
C VAL A 383 20.10 11.61 -3.43
N ARG A 384 19.56 10.60 -2.78
CA ARG A 384 19.60 10.42 -1.31
C ARG A 384 18.91 11.55 -0.53
N ALA A 385 17.96 12.26 -1.15
CA ALA A 385 17.24 13.35 -0.49
C ALA A 385 16.13 12.84 0.43
N LYS A 386 15.50 11.72 0.13
CA LYS A 386 14.39 11.18 0.93
C LYS A 386 14.88 10.27 2.06
N VAL A 387 14.18 10.33 3.19
CA VAL A 387 14.37 9.38 4.28
C VAL A 387 13.43 8.18 4.07
N LYS A 388 13.98 6.99 4.18
CA LYS A 388 13.21 5.74 4.11
C LYS A 388 12.12 5.70 5.19
N THR A 389 10.91 5.31 4.83
CA THR A 389 9.88 4.94 5.82
C THR A 389 10.35 3.74 6.65
N PRO A 390 9.71 3.40 7.77
CA PRO A 390 10.05 2.20 8.51
C PRO A 390 9.96 0.91 7.67
N LEU A 391 8.97 0.79 6.78
CA LEU A 391 8.86 -0.32 5.84
C LEU A 391 10.06 -0.37 4.90
N GLU A 392 10.36 0.73 4.22
CA GLU A 392 11.50 0.85 3.30
C GLU A 392 12.82 0.56 4.01
N PHE A 393 12.99 1.06 5.23
CA PHE A 393 14.19 0.83 6.03
C PHE A 393 14.38 -0.65 6.35
N VAL A 394 13.36 -1.32 6.90
CA VAL A 394 13.46 -2.74 7.29
C VAL A 394 13.68 -3.61 6.05
N VAL A 395 12.89 -3.42 5.00
CA VAL A 395 13.00 -4.24 3.79
C VAL A 395 14.33 -4.01 3.08
N SER A 396 14.79 -2.75 2.97
CA SER A 396 16.09 -2.48 2.35
C SER A 396 17.26 -3.06 3.16
N ALA A 397 17.17 -3.06 4.49
CA ALA A 397 18.18 -3.69 5.35
C ALA A 397 18.18 -5.22 5.19
N VAL A 398 17.00 -5.86 5.12
CA VAL A 398 16.84 -7.30 4.85
C VAL A 398 17.47 -7.65 3.49
N ARG A 399 17.17 -6.89 2.43
CA ARG A 399 17.72 -7.12 1.08
C ARG A 399 19.22 -6.93 1.04
N ALA A 400 19.74 -5.80 1.55
CA ALA A 400 21.17 -5.50 1.53
C ALA A 400 21.98 -6.49 2.39
N ALA A 401 21.48 -6.87 3.56
CA ALA A 401 22.15 -7.83 4.45
C ALA A 401 22.04 -9.30 3.99
N GLY A 402 21.28 -9.58 2.93
CA GLY A 402 21.07 -10.95 2.43
C GLY A 402 20.30 -11.83 3.40
N ILE A 403 19.38 -11.24 4.17
CA ILE A 403 18.52 -11.96 5.12
C ILE A 403 17.35 -12.57 4.34
N GLU A 404 17.08 -13.86 4.59
CA GLU A 404 15.89 -14.53 4.07
C GLU A 404 14.73 -14.34 5.04
N PRO A 405 13.68 -13.57 4.67
CA PRO A 405 12.50 -13.43 5.53
C PRO A 405 11.72 -14.75 5.58
N ASP A 406 11.21 -15.11 6.74
CA ASP A 406 10.32 -16.27 6.94
C ASP A 406 8.85 -15.84 6.99
N SER A 407 7.92 -16.78 7.17
CA SER A 407 6.47 -16.49 7.27
C SER A 407 6.01 -16.09 8.66
N THR A 408 6.94 -15.87 9.62
CA THR A 408 6.59 -15.40 10.97
C THR A 408 6.50 -13.87 11.00
N PRO A 409 5.55 -13.27 11.71
CA PRO A 409 5.31 -11.81 11.65
C PRO A 409 6.36 -10.97 12.39
N ARG A 410 7.62 -11.39 12.39
CA ARG A 410 8.72 -10.73 13.14
C ARG A 410 9.14 -9.42 12.50
N LEU A 411 9.30 -9.42 11.16
CA LEU A 411 9.72 -8.22 10.44
C LEU A 411 8.58 -7.21 10.37
N ALA A 412 7.34 -7.66 10.15
CA ALA A 412 6.17 -6.80 10.20
C ALA A 412 5.97 -6.16 11.59
N GLN A 413 6.19 -6.92 12.66
CA GLN A 413 6.20 -6.37 14.02
C GLN A 413 7.35 -5.38 14.24
N LEU A 414 8.50 -5.59 13.61
CA LEU A 414 9.61 -4.63 13.65
C LEU A 414 9.22 -3.31 12.98
N VAL A 415 8.65 -3.36 11.78
CA VAL A 415 8.12 -2.17 11.06
C VAL A 415 7.10 -1.44 11.94
N GLY A 416 6.19 -2.19 12.59
CA GLY A 416 5.22 -1.62 13.53
C GLY A 416 5.86 -0.92 14.73
N ARG A 417 6.92 -1.50 15.33
CA ARG A 417 7.66 -0.87 16.43
C ARG A 417 8.42 0.39 16.01
N LEU A 418 8.76 0.50 14.74
CA LEU A 418 9.38 1.70 14.16
C LEU A 418 8.36 2.80 13.81
N GLY A 419 7.05 2.54 14.01
CA GLY A 419 6.00 3.54 13.86
C GLY A 419 5.07 3.35 12.66
N GLU A 420 5.26 2.31 11.84
CA GLU A 420 4.46 2.04 10.63
C GLU A 420 3.82 0.64 10.67
N PRO A 421 2.93 0.33 11.65
CA PRO A 421 2.27 -0.97 11.65
C PRO A 421 1.38 -1.11 10.40
N LEU A 422 1.73 -2.06 9.52
CA LEU A 422 1.09 -2.22 8.22
C LEU A 422 -0.43 -2.40 8.35
N TYR A 423 -1.19 -1.68 7.51
CA TYR A 423 -2.66 -1.68 7.48
C TYR A 423 -3.35 -1.19 8.76
N GLN A 424 -2.61 -0.57 9.68
CA GLN A 424 -3.16 -0.12 10.97
C GLN A 424 -3.28 1.40 11.08
N GLN A 425 -3.14 2.15 9.99
CA GLN A 425 -3.42 3.57 9.99
C GLN A 425 -4.94 3.82 10.06
N PRO A 426 -5.46 4.42 11.15
CA PRO A 426 -6.90 4.59 11.31
C PRO A 426 -7.46 5.75 10.48
N ALA A 427 -6.63 6.70 10.07
CA ALA A 427 -7.05 7.83 9.24
C ALA A 427 -7.07 7.46 7.75
N PRO A 428 -8.08 7.88 6.98
CA PRO A 428 -8.17 7.57 5.55
C PRO A 428 -7.05 8.20 4.71
N THR A 429 -6.33 9.19 5.24
CA THR A 429 -5.15 9.81 4.61
C THR A 429 -3.98 8.84 4.37
N GLY A 430 -3.95 7.69 5.06
CA GLY A 430 -2.80 6.80 5.06
C GLY A 430 -1.62 7.34 5.89
N TYR A 431 -0.46 6.67 5.79
CA TYR A 431 0.81 7.13 6.37
C TYR A 431 1.42 8.23 5.51
N ALA A 432 2.15 9.15 6.16
CA ALA A 432 2.84 10.23 5.45
C ALA A 432 4.08 9.73 4.70
N GLU A 433 4.34 10.32 3.54
CA GLU A 433 5.50 10.02 2.69
C GLU A 433 6.71 10.92 2.97
N THR A 434 6.60 11.85 3.94
CA THR A 434 7.60 12.91 4.18
C THR A 434 8.49 12.62 5.37
N GLU A 435 9.75 13.05 5.30
CA GLU A 435 10.79 12.92 6.34
C GLU A 435 10.31 13.38 7.72
N ALA A 436 9.56 14.48 7.78
CA ALA A 436 9.11 15.08 9.04
C ALA A 436 8.32 14.13 9.95
N HIS A 437 7.65 13.13 9.38
CA HIS A 437 6.91 12.11 10.14
C HIS A 437 7.81 11.01 10.72
N TRP A 438 8.93 10.74 10.08
CA TRP A 438 9.76 9.56 10.35
C TRP A 438 11.05 9.86 11.09
N VAL A 439 11.43 11.15 11.22
CA VAL A 439 12.69 11.57 11.84
C VAL A 439 12.43 12.32 13.14
N ASN A 440 12.74 11.65 14.23
CA ASN A 440 12.85 12.22 15.58
C ASN A 440 13.83 11.38 16.40
N SER A 441 14.29 11.89 17.53
CA SER A 441 15.32 11.22 18.35
C SER A 441 14.94 9.81 18.76
N GLY A 442 13.66 9.56 19.12
CA GLY A 442 13.16 8.24 19.49
C GLY A 442 13.14 7.26 18.31
N ALA A 443 12.69 7.73 17.13
CA ALA A 443 12.68 6.94 15.91
C ALA A 443 14.10 6.57 15.45
N LEU A 444 15.06 7.50 15.51
CA LEU A 444 16.45 7.23 15.16
C LEU A 444 17.08 6.19 16.07
N LEU A 445 16.84 6.27 17.40
CA LEU A 445 17.32 5.28 18.36
C LEU A 445 16.67 3.90 18.09
N ALA A 446 15.37 3.87 17.80
CA ALA A 446 14.67 2.63 17.49
C ALA A 446 15.22 1.99 16.19
N ARG A 447 15.51 2.79 15.15
CA ARG A 447 16.14 2.33 13.91
C ARG A 447 17.55 1.79 14.13
N MET A 448 18.37 2.43 14.97
CA MET A 448 19.68 1.93 15.33
C MET A 448 19.59 0.57 16.03
N ASN A 449 18.69 0.41 16.98
CA ASN A 449 18.47 -0.88 17.67
C ASN A 449 17.98 -1.96 16.70
N ALA A 450 17.10 -1.61 15.75
CA ALA A 450 16.65 -2.52 14.70
C ALA A 450 17.80 -2.93 13.77
N ALA A 451 18.65 -1.99 13.38
CA ALA A 451 19.83 -2.25 12.56
C ALA A 451 20.81 -3.24 13.24
N LEU A 452 21.11 -3.03 14.53
CA LEU A 452 21.96 -3.93 15.32
C LEU A 452 21.34 -5.34 15.47
N MET A 453 20.01 -5.44 15.55
CA MET A 453 19.32 -6.72 15.57
C MET A 453 19.41 -7.45 14.21
N LEU A 454 19.21 -6.73 13.10
CA LEU A 454 19.29 -7.29 11.75
C LEU A 454 20.74 -7.66 11.38
N ALA A 455 21.73 -6.90 11.83
CA ALA A 455 23.15 -7.14 11.58
C ALA A 455 23.62 -8.54 12.03
N LYS A 456 23.02 -9.09 13.10
CA LYS A 456 23.31 -10.46 13.58
C LYS A 456 22.97 -11.54 12.56
N GLN A 457 22.06 -11.26 11.64
CA GLN A 457 21.60 -12.18 10.60
C GLN A 457 22.21 -11.87 9.23
N CYS A 458 23.12 -10.88 9.15
CA CYS A 458 23.74 -10.48 7.89
C CYS A 458 24.59 -11.62 7.31
N THR A 459 24.29 -12.01 6.07
CA THR A 459 25.03 -13.04 5.32
C THR A 459 25.83 -12.46 4.15
N SER A 460 25.57 -11.21 3.78
CA SER A 460 26.17 -10.57 2.60
C SER A 460 27.59 -10.05 2.83
N VAL A 461 28.03 -9.89 4.07
CA VAL A 461 29.35 -9.39 4.45
C VAL A 461 30.12 -10.48 5.20
N ALA A 462 31.29 -10.86 4.67
CA ALA A 462 32.17 -11.82 5.32
C ALA A 462 32.83 -11.23 6.58
N THR A 463 33.18 -12.10 7.50
CA THR A 463 34.01 -11.76 8.66
C THR A 463 35.44 -11.51 8.20
N LEU A 464 35.97 -10.34 8.46
CA LEU A 464 37.33 -9.92 8.09
C LEU A 464 38.08 -9.45 9.33
N PRO A 465 39.35 -9.86 9.52
CA PRO A 465 40.14 -9.46 10.70
C PRO A 465 40.63 -8.01 10.62
N ASP A 466 40.81 -7.48 9.43
CA ASP A 466 41.20 -6.07 9.22
C ASP A 466 39.96 -5.18 9.17
N HIS A 467 39.86 -4.24 10.10
CA HIS A 467 38.71 -3.37 10.24
C HIS A 467 38.51 -2.42 9.05
N SER A 468 39.60 -1.96 8.41
CA SER A 468 39.52 -1.09 7.23
C SER A 468 38.96 -1.85 6.04
N GLN A 469 39.41 -3.09 5.82
CA GLN A 469 38.86 -3.96 4.78
C GLN A 469 37.40 -4.33 5.07
N LEU A 470 37.06 -4.56 6.34
CA LEU A 470 35.68 -4.82 6.76
C LEU A 470 34.74 -3.64 6.43
N VAL A 471 35.14 -2.42 6.80
CA VAL A 471 34.34 -1.21 6.54
C VAL A 471 34.18 -0.96 5.04
N GLU A 472 35.25 -1.18 4.25
CA GLU A 472 35.17 -1.05 2.79
C GLU A 472 34.25 -2.13 2.17
N ALA A 473 34.32 -3.36 2.65
CA ALA A 473 33.42 -4.44 2.21
C ALA A 473 31.96 -4.12 2.54
N ILE A 474 31.69 -3.54 3.72
CA ILE A 474 30.34 -3.09 4.14
C ILE A 474 29.87 -1.97 3.22
N ASP A 475 30.70 -0.96 2.94
CA ASP A 475 30.35 0.12 2.03
C ASP A 475 29.95 -0.41 0.65
N GLN A 476 30.77 -1.26 0.07
CA GLN A 476 30.51 -1.83 -1.26
C GLN A 476 29.25 -2.72 -1.31
N ARG A 477 29.02 -3.51 -0.26
CA ARG A 477 27.93 -4.50 -0.24
C ARG A 477 26.59 -3.91 0.17
N LEU A 478 26.55 -3.02 1.17
CA LEU A 478 25.31 -2.51 1.76
C LEU A 478 24.94 -1.10 1.23
N LEU A 479 25.94 -0.25 0.95
CA LEU A 479 25.72 1.14 0.57
C LEU A 479 26.12 1.46 -0.88
N GLY A 480 26.56 0.46 -1.65
CA GLY A 480 26.93 0.65 -3.04
C GLY A 480 28.18 1.51 -3.25
N GLY A 481 29.09 1.61 -2.26
CA GLY A 481 30.29 2.44 -2.32
C GLY A 481 30.03 3.93 -2.01
N THR A 482 28.90 4.25 -1.38
CA THR A 482 28.48 5.65 -1.15
C THR A 482 28.55 6.08 0.32
N MET A 483 29.18 5.29 1.19
CA MET A 483 29.36 5.64 2.60
C MET A 483 30.26 6.87 2.73
N SER A 484 29.82 7.84 3.52
CA SER A 484 30.58 9.06 3.77
C SER A 484 31.88 8.77 4.55
N ALA A 485 32.91 9.59 4.35
CA ALA A 485 34.16 9.49 5.11
C ALA A 485 33.90 9.61 6.62
N HIS A 486 32.94 10.44 7.03
CA HIS A 486 32.55 10.59 8.42
C HIS A 486 32.02 9.28 9.00
N THR A 487 31.09 8.64 8.32
CA THR A 487 30.52 7.35 8.76
C THR A 487 31.60 6.26 8.84
N LYS A 488 32.51 6.18 7.83
CA LYS A 488 33.64 5.24 7.84
C LYS A 488 34.51 5.43 9.08
N ASN A 489 34.89 6.68 9.38
CA ASN A 489 35.74 7.00 10.53
C ASN A 489 35.05 6.66 11.85
N VAL A 490 33.77 7.01 12.02
CA VAL A 490 33.00 6.67 13.23
C VAL A 490 32.95 5.15 13.44
N ILE A 491 32.69 4.39 12.38
CA ILE A 491 32.67 2.91 12.51
C ILE A 491 34.07 2.40 12.92
N LEU A 492 35.15 2.87 12.29
CA LEU A 492 36.51 2.47 12.63
C LEU A 492 36.88 2.79 14.08
N GLU A 493 36.49 3.96 14.59
CA GLU A 493 36.69 4.34 16.00
C GLU A 493 35.96 3.38 16.95
N GLN A 494 34.72 2.99 16.62
CA GLN A 494 33.93 2.06 17.45
C GLN A 494 34.48 0.63 17.41
N LEU A 495 35.26 0.28 16.39
CA LEU A 495 35.89 -1.05 16.27
C LEU A 495 37.27 -1.13 16.94
N ALA A 496 37.89 0.01 17.32
CA ALA A 496 39.31 0.09 17.74
C ALA A 496 39.69 -0.94 18.83
N ASP A 497 38.81 -1.17 19.80
CA ASP A 497 39.06 -2.06 20.94
C ASP A 497 38.43 -3.46 20.77
N ILE A 498 37.86 -3.77 19.59
CA ILE A 498 37.17 -5.03 19.34
C ILE A 498 38.11 -6.00 18.61
N ASN A 499 38.53 -7.05 19.31
CA ASN A 499 39.44 -8.06 18.76
C ASN A 499 38.72 -9.27 18.14
N ASP A 500 37.44 -9.52 18.51
CA ASP A 500 36.67 -10.60 17.92
C ASP A 500 36.11 -10.17 16.55
N PRO A 501 36.52 -10.82 15.45
CA PRO A 501 36.12 -10.43 14.09
C PRO A 501 34.59 -10.55 13.86
N GLU A 502 33.92 -11.50 14.51
CA GLU A 502 32.46 -11.65 14.36
C GLU A 502 31.68 -10.54 15.10
N GLN A 503 32.17 -10.15 16.28
CA GLN A 503 31.63 -9.02 17.00
C GLN A 503 31.88 -7.71 16.25
N ALA A 504 33.08 -7.53 15.69
CA ALA A 504 33.42 -6.36 14.87
C ALA A 504 32.51 -6.28 13.63
N ARG A 505 32.30 -7.39 12.91
CA ARG A 505 31.40 -7.46 11.76
C ARG A 505 29.97 -7.07 12.15
N THR A 506 29.44 -7.66 13.20
CA THR A 506 28.07 -7.42 13.65
C THR A 506 27.85 -5.95 14.04
N LEU A 507 28.79 -5.36 14.79
CA LEU A 507 28.72 -3.95 15.18
C LEU A 507 28.84 -3.04 13.95
N ALA A 508 29.81 -3.26 13.09
CA ALA A 508 30.05 -2.44 11.91
C ALA A 508 28.87 -2.44 10.93
N VAL A 509 28.30 -3.63 10.66
CA VAL A 509 27.06 -3.77 9.85
C VAL A 509 25.90 -3.03 10.51
N GLY A 510 25.72 -3.15 11.83
CA GLY A 510 24.65 -2.47 12.56
C GLY A 510 24.80 -0.94 12.51
N LEU A 511 26.01 -0.41 12.69
CA LEU A 511 26.28 1.03 12.59
C LEU A 511 26.07 1.55 11.17
N ALA A 512 26.48 0.78 10.14
CA ALA A 512 26.28 1.15 8.75
C ALA A 512 24.79 1.21 8.37
N LEU A 513 24.01 0.19 8.72
CA LEU A 513 22.56 0.13 8.46
C LEU A 513 21.79 1.18 9.28
N GLY A 514 22.19 1.42 10.53
CA GLY A 514 21.57 2.42 11.41
C GLY A 514 22.03 3.85 11.15
N GLY A 515 23.10 4.03 10.37
CA GLY A 515 23.68 5.33 10.04
C GLY A 515 22.87 6.12 9.01
N PRO A 516 23.14 7.45 8.92
CA PRO A 516 22.40 8.33 8.03
C PRO A 516 22.56 7.96 6.54
N ASP A 517 23.70 7.40 6.16
CA ASP A 517 23.99 7.04 4.77
C ASP A 517 23.10 5.92 4.24
N PHE A 518 22.65 4.99 5.09
CA PHE A 518 21.71 3.92 4.71
C PHE A 518 20.24 4.36 4.85
N GLN A 519 19.94 5.24 5.78
CA GLN A 519 18.55 5.66 6.04
C GLN A 519 18.00 6.60 4.96
N ARG A 520 18.86 7.16 4.10
CA ARG A 520 18.47 8.00 2.96
C ARG A 520 18.50 7.21 1.65
N GLN A 521 17.60 7.63 0.74
CA GLN A 521 17.44 7.02 -0.58
C GLN A 521 17.29 8.05 -1.70
#